data_7d88687f25241af1e343b09e3af978f2
#
_entry.id   7d88687f25241af1e343b09e3af978f2
#
_cell.length_a   1.000
_cell.length_b   1.000
_cell.length_c   1.000
_cell.angle_alpha   90.00
_cell.angle_beta   90.00
_cell.angle_gamma   90.00
#
_symmetry.space_group_name_H-M   'P 1'
#
loop_
_entity.id
_entity.type
_entity.pdbx_description
1 polymer ?
#
loop_
_entity_poly.entity_id
_entity_poly.type
_entity_poly.pdbx_seq_one_letter_code
_entity_poly.pdbx_strand_id
1 'polypeptide(L)'
;MNTLSPFPRLRNYWGILAPCCVLALSPYTARAADTPTKSTPQKTVLTGHAAFTDAAHEAPGIRRHLTVADLPAPAPEESVDNGPKLVPRPDNAWPIAPKGFKVELYATGLDNPRLIRTAPNGDLFLAESETGKIKVFRGAGPDGKAKQVSVFAADLRQPFGIAFYPAGPNPKWLYIGNTDGIVRFPYKNGDLTASGPSEHLADLPGGGRLRGGGHWTRDLAFSKDGTKLFASVGSHSNVDDADTHPEEFHRADVLEFTPEGKFIKIYASGLRNCVGEAINPLTGELWCSTNERDALGNNLVPDYVTHVQEDGFYGWPWFYYGGPSGGLQDPRHPGKHPELQSKVITPDILVNPHFASLEMMFYEGSQFPAEFKGDGFAAEHGSWNRAQRGGYEVIRLPMHNGHATGEYEDFLTGFVTSDGQVWGRPVGVAQAKDGSLFVSDDGSRSIWHVTYTGK
;
A
#
# COMPACT_ATOMS: atom_id res chain seq x y z
N MET A 1 -48.30 42.13 27.99
CA MET A 1 -49.33 41.57 28.89
C MET A 1 -48.71 40.37 29.53
N ASN A 2 -48.13 40.59 30.70
CA ASN A 2 -48.58 40.14 32.03
C ASN A 2 -48.68 38.62 32.12
N THR A 3 -48.05 37.84 33.07
CA THR A 3 -47.57 38.11 34.46
C THR A 3 -46.82 36.85 34.93
N LEU A 4 -45.66 36.92 35.51
CA LEU A 4 -45.22 36.70 36.88
C LEU A 4 -45.65 35.42 37.62
N SER A 5 -44.69 34.61 37.98
CA SER A 5 -44.18 34.02 39.25
C SER A 5 -45.20 33.88 40.42
N PRO A 6 -45.01 33.09 41.53
CA PRO A 6 -43.73 32.90 42.26
C PRO A 6 -43.55 31.53 43.01
N PHE A 7 -42.39 31.37 43.62
CA PHE A 7 -41.99 30.42 44.68
C PHE A 7 -42.77 30.56 46.01
N PRO A 8 -42.74 29.56 46.93
CA PRO A 8 -42.33 29.91 48.28
C PRO A 8 -41.29 29.01 48.96
N ARG A 9 -40.67 29.65 49.93
CA ARG A 9 -39.56 29.23 50.80
C ARG A 9 -40.02 28.45 52.05
N LEU A 10 -39.04 27.64 52.62
CA LEU A 10 -38.62 27.45 54.01
C LEU A 10 -39.53 26.77 55.04
N ARG A 11 -38.96 25.76 55.75
CA ARG A 11 -38.74 25.90 57.21
C ARG A 11 -37.80 24.81 57.77
N ASN A 12 -36.81 25.26 58.52
CA ASN A 12 -35.89 24.50 59.39
C ASN A 12 -36.61 23.94 60.59
N TYR A 13 -36.20 22.74 61.09
CA TYR A 13 -36.25 22.40 62.50
C TYR A 13 -35.00 21.62 62.92
N TRP A 14 -34.34 22.14 63.93
CA TRP A 14 -33.27 21.56 64.68
C TRP A 14 -33.80 20.51 65.67
N GLY A 15 -33.08 19.38 65.88
CA GLY A 15 -33.34 18.44 66.94
C GLY A 15 -32.01 17.70 67.28
N ILE A 16 -31.44 18.08 68.40
CA ILE A 16 -30.25 17.49 69.01
C ILE A 16 -30.66 16.20 69.74
N LEU A 17 -29.91 15.10 69.56
CA LEU A 17 -29.75 14.05 70.60
C LEU A 17 -28.47 13.22 70.36
N ALA A 18 -27.76 12.99 71.46
CA ALA A 18 -26.40 12.50 71.61
C ALA A 18 -26.23 10.96 71.48
N PRO A 19 -25.03 10.43 71.63
CA PRO A 19 -24.52 9.29 70.87
C PRO A 19 -24.68 7.92 71.58
N CYS A 20 -24.91 6.88 70.76
CA CYS A 20 -24.70 5.50 71.17
C CYS A 20 -23.55 4.90 70.35
N CYS A 21 -22.44 4.57 71.04
CA CYS A 21 -21.33 3.79 70.46
C CYS A 21 -21.81 2.37 70.15
N VAL A 22 -21.81 1.99 68.86
CA VAL A 22 -21.85 0.60 68.45
C VAL A 22 -20.55 0.30 67.72
N LEU A 23 -19.70 -0.52 68.31
CA LEU A 23 -18.53 -1.09 67.67
C LEU A 23 -18.97 -2.03 66.54
N ALA A 24 -18.84 -1.60 65.29
CA ALA A 24 -19.01 -2.46 64.14
C ALA A 24 -17.62 -2.99 63.72
N LEU A 25 -17.40 -4.28 63.88
CA LEU A 25 -16.32 -5.03 63.31
C LEU A 25 -16.43 -5.04 61.79
N SER A 26 -15.56 -4.28 61.10
CA SER A 26 -15.44 -4.34 59.65
C SER A 26 -14.63 -5.59 59.25
N PRO A 27 -15.11 -6.40 58.28
CA PRO A 27 -14.29 -7.46 57.75
C PRO A 27 -13.21 -6.84 56.85
N TYR A 28 -11.97 -7.11 57.14
CA TYR A 28 -10.82 -6.85 56.29
C TYR A 28 -10.97 -7.71 55.04
N THR A 29 -11.44 -7.14 53.94
CA THR A 29 -11.29 -7.74 52.59
C THR A 29 -9.86 -7.55 52.14
N ALA A 30 -9.11 -8.63 52.10
CA ALA A 30 -7.78 -8.69 51.53
C ALA A 30 -7.91 -8.26 50.03
N ARG A 31 -7.34 -7.09 49.72
CA ARG A 31 -7.18 -6.62 48.33
C ARG A 31 -6.17 -7.55 47.68
N ALA A 32 -6.63 -8.30 46.67
CA ALA A 32 -5.74 -9.08 45.83
C ALA A 32 -4.68 -8.14 45.27
N ALA A 33 -3.41 -8.51 45.45
CA ALA A 33 -2.29 -7.80 44.88
C ALA A 33 -2.45 -7.85 43.35
N ASP A 34 -2.59 -6.68 42.72
CA ASP A 34 -2.51 -6.54 41.26
C ASP A 34 -1.18 -7.13 40.79
N THR A 35 -1.26 -8.25 40.11
CA THR A 35 -0.12 -8.81 39.39
C THR A 35 0.29 -7.78 38.35
N PRO A 36 1.55 -7.32 38.31
CA PRO A 36 1.95 -6.37 37.27
C PRO A 36 1.77 -7.06 35.92
N THR A 37 0.82 -6.57 35.13
CA THR A 37 0.71 -6.89 33.72
C THR A 37 2.07 -6.51 33.13
N LYS A 38 2.81 -7.51 32.64
CA LYS A 38 4.00 -7.27 31.81
C LYS A 38 3.55 -6.42 30.62
N SER A 39 3.84 -5.13 30.67
CA SER A 39 3.72 -4.27 29.49
C SER A 39 4.64 -4.88 28.43
N THR A 40 4.07 -5.30 27.32
CA THR A 40 4.84 -5.60 26.11
C THR A 40 5.72 -4.38 25.85
N PRO A 41 7.04 -4.54 25.59
CA PRO A 41 7.88 -3.39 25.27
C PRO A 41 7.25 -2.66 24.10
N GLN A 42 6.90 -1.39 24.29
CA GLN A 42 6.38 -0.55 23.22
C GLN A 42 7.49 -0.46 22.16
N LYS A 43 7.23 -0.93 20.94
CA LYS A 43 8.18 -0.82 19.82
C LYS A 43 8.52 0.66 19.67
N THR A 44 9.81 1.01 19.64
CA THR A 44 10.25 2.38 19.43
C THR A 44 9.89 2.79 17.99
N VAL A 45 9.18 3.88 17.85
CA VAL A 45 8.87 4.51 16.56
C VAL A 45 9.92 5.58 16.29
N LEU A 46 10.62 5.50 15.17
CA LEU A 46 11.56 6.53 14.72
C LEU A 46 10.77 7.69 14.12
N THR A 47 11.09 8.91 14.49
CA THR A 47 10.42 10.15 14.06
C THR A 47 11.44 11.20 13.66
N GLY A 48 11.01 12.27 12.97
CA GLY A 48 11.88 13.35 12.53
C GLY A 48 12.99 12.83 11.62
N HIS A 49 14.18 13.40 11.73
CA HIS A 49 15.32 13.01 10.89
C HIS A 49 15.70 11.52 11.03
N ALA A 50 15.46 10.90 12.20
CA ALA A 50 15.76 9.49 12.42
C ALA A 50 14.80 8.53 11.70
N ALA A 51 13.68 9.01 11.18
CA ALA A 51 12.76 8.22 10.37
C ALA A 51 13.22 8.05 8.91
N PHE A 52 14.08 8.93 8.41
CA PHE A 52 14.75 8.71 7.12
C PHE A 52 15.76 7.58 7.24
N THR A 53 15.78 6.67 6.27
CA THR A 53 16.58 5.44 6.35
C THR A 53 17.20 5.05 5.00
N ASP A 54 17.99 4.01 5.04
CA ASP A 54 18.56 3.32 3.89
C ASP A 54 18.62 1.81 4.16
N ALA A 55 18.94 1.01 3.14
CA ALA A 55 18.95 -0.46 3.21
C ALA A 55 19.88 -1.04 4.29
N ALA A 56 20.89 -0.29 4.76
CA ALA A 56 21.77 -0.75 5.82
C ALA A 56 21.11 -0.61 7.22
N HIS A 57 20.06 0.19 7.33
CA HIS A 57 19.35 0.49 8.56
C HIS A 57 17.88 -0.01 8.54
N GLU A 58 17.48 -0.73 7.49
CA GLU A 58 16.21 -1.44 7.41
C GLU A 58 16.31 -2.79 8.11
N ALA A 59 15.40 -3.07 9.02
CA ALA A 59 15.30 -4.38 9.67
C ALA A 59 13.88 -4.66 10.15
N PRO A 60 13.41 -5.93 10.07
CA PRO A 60 12.05 -6.28 10.45
C PRO A 60 11.68 -5.83 11.86
N GLY A 61 10.54 -5.12 11.95
CA GLY A 61 9.99 -4.61 13.21
C GLY A 61 10.41 -3.18 13.55
N ILE A 62 11.27 -2.52 12.77
CA ILE A 62 11.55 -1.09 12.93
C ILE A 62 10.34 -0.31 12.41
N ARG A 63 9.82 0.60 13.23
CA ARG A 63 8.72 1.49 12.88
C ARG A 63 9.20 2.90 12.62
N ARG A 64 8.57 3.56 11.67
CA ARG A 64 8.84 4.94 11.29
C ARG A 64 7.56 5.72 11.14
N HIS A 65 7.62 6.99 11.52
CA HIS A 65 6.55 7.96 11.32
C HIS A 65 7.16 9.23 10.77
N LEU A 66 6.99 9.43 9.47
CA LEU A 66 7.34 10.66 8.77
C LEU A 66 6.13 11.58 8.74
N THR A 67 6.34 12.85 8.97
CA THR A 67 5.33 13.90 8.89
C THR A 67 5.76 15.00 7.94
N VAL A 68 4.83 15.83 7.52
CA VAL A 68 5.14 17.00 6.68
C VAL A 68 6.10 18.00 7.35
N ALA A 69 6.17 17.99 8.69
CA ALA A 69 7.10 18.85 9.44
C ALA A 69 8.56 18.37 9.35
N ASP A 70 8.78 17.12 8.95
CA ASP A 70 10.10 16.51 8.83
C ASP A 70 10.72 16.72 7.44
N LEU A 71 9.94 17.26 6.47
CA LEU A 71 10.38 17.41 5.09
C LEU A 71 11.47 18.49 4.97
N PRO A 72 12.61 18.15 4.33
CA PRO A 72 13.65 19.14 4.07
C PRO A 72 13.21 20.11 2.97
N ALA A 73 13.96 21.22 2.82
CA ALA A 73 13.86 22.05 1.64
C ALA A 73 14.35 21.28 0.39
N PRO A 74 13.85 21.62 -0.82
CA PRO A 74 14.39 21.06 -2.06
C PRO A 74 15.91 21.27 -2.19
N ALA A 75 16.61 20.18 -2.51
CA ALA A 75 18.06 20.14 -2.72
C ALA A 75 18.39 19.37 -4.02
N PRO A 76 18.05 19.91 -5.21
CA PRO A 76 18.23 19.20 -6.49
C PRO A 76 19.67 18.77 -6.74
N GLU A 77 20.65 19.49 -6.20
CA GLU A 77 22.08 19.19 -6.28
C GLU A 77 22.49 17.91 -5.55
N GLU A 78 21.67 17.42 -4.61
CA GLU A 78 21.88 16.13 -3.94
C GLU A 78 21.29 14.96 -4.72
N SER A 79 20.52 15.22 -5.78
CA SER A 79 19.89 14.17 -6.58
C SER A 79 20.93 13.43 -7.40
N VAL A 80 20.85 12.10 -7.39
CA VAL A 80 21.79 11.21 -8.08
C VAL A 80 21.03 10.21 -8.95
N ASP A 81 21.67 9.70 -9.99
CA ASP A 81 21.28 8.50 -10.69
C ASP A 81 22.05 7.31 -10.11
N ASN A 82 21.44 6.57 -9.21
CA ASN A 82 21.99 5.42 -8.52
C ASN A 82 21.09 4.19 -8.72
N GLY A 83 20.71 3.92 -9.97
CA GLY A 83 19.89 2.76 -10.32
C GLY A 83 20.44 1.44 -9.75
N PRO A 84 19.60 0.45 -9.47
CA PRO A 84 20.03 -0.81 -8.86
C PRO A 84 20.98 -1.57 -9.77
N LYS A 85 22.14 -1.98 -9.25
CA LYS A 85 22.98 -2.96 -9.87
C LYS A 85 22.50 -4.34 -9.47
N LEU A 86 21.75 -4.99 -10.36
CA LEU A 86 21.19 -6.31 -10.11
C LEU A 86 22.29 -7.38 -10.19
N VAL A 87 22.28 -8.25 -9.20
CA VAL A 87 23.15 -9.44 -9.13
C VAL A 87 22.30 -10.70 -8.89
N PRO A 88 22.76 -11.88 -9.28
CA PRO A 88 22.14 -13.12 -8.85
C PRO A 88 22.05 -13.19 -7.33
N ARG A 89 20.95 -13.79 -6.82
CA ARG A 89 20.82 -14.00 -5.38
C ARG A 89 22.04 -14.77 -4.85
N PRO A 90 22.78 -14.23 -3.86
CA PRO A 90 23.89 -14.98 -3.23
C PRO A 90 23.36 -16.29 -2.61
N ASP A 91 24.18 -17.35 -2.62
CA ASP A 91 23.77 -18.71 -2.25
C ASP A 91 23.08 -18.81 -0.88
N ASN A 92 23.53 -18.02 0.10
CA ASN A 92 22.97 -18.00 1.45
C ASN A 92 22.07 -16.80 1.75
N ALA A 93 21.75 -15.98 0.76
CA ALA A 93 20.87 -14.83 0.96
C ALA A 93 19.40 -15.26 0.95
N TRP A 94 18.67 -14.83 1.96
CA TRP A 94 17.23 -14.99 2.09
C TRP A 94 16.61 -13.66 2.53
N PRO A 95 15.38 -13.38 2.13
CA PRO A 95 14.65 -12.27 2.72
C PRO A 95 14.52 -12.49 4.23
N ILE A 96 14.62 -11.42 4.99
CA ILE A 96 14.59 -11.44 6.45
C ILE A 96 13.21 -10.95 6.89
N ALA A 97 12.49 -11.79 7.63
CA ALA A 97 11.17 -11.49 8.20
C ALA A 97 11.25 -11.34 9.73
N PRO A 98 10.22 -10.78 10.40
CA PRO A 98 10.19 -10.71 11.86
C PRO A 98 10.30 -12.07 12.53
N LYS A 99 10.73 -12.08 13.80
CA LYS A 99 10.79 -13.32 14.59
C LYS A 99 9.44 -14.04 14.59
N GLY A 100 9.48 -15.34 14.38
CA GLY A 100 8.28 -16.21 14.31
C GLY A 100 7.77 -16.40 12.88
N PHE A 101 8.30 -15.67 11.92
CA PHE A 101 8.00 -15.87 10.51
C PHE A 101 9.05 -16.73 9.82
N LYS A 102 8.63 -17.44 8.80
CA LYS A 102 9.46 -18.26 7.91
C LYS A 102 9.28 -17.79 6.48
N VAL A 103 10.36 -17.67 5.73
CA VAL A 103 10.36 -17.34 4.30
C VAL A 103 10.81 -18.54 3.49
N GLU A 104 10.05 -18.89 2.47
CA GLU A 104 10.33 -20.01 1.56
C GLU A 104 10.23 -19.55 0.10
N LEU A 105 10.94 -20.25 -0.77
CA LEU A 105 10.89 -19.99 -2.21
C LEU A 105 9.75 -20.80 -2.84
N TYR A 106 8.66 -20.11 -3.25
CA TYR A 106 7.49 -20.75 -3.86
C TYR A 106 7.63 -20.98 -5.36
N ALA A 107 8.22 -20.01 -6.07
CA ALA A 107 8.52 -20.13 -7.50
C ALA A 107 9.77 -19.35 -7.87
N THR A 108 10.44 -19.74 -8.95
CA THR A 108 11.63 -19.06 -9.48
C THR A 108 11.72 -19.23 -11.00
N GLY A 109 12.64 -18.48 -11.65
CA GLY A 109 12.79 -18.51 -13.10
C GLY A 109 11.65 -17.81 -13.85
N LEU A 110 11.02 -16.83 -13.19
CA LEU A 110 9.92 -16.05 -13.75
C LEU A 110 10.45 -14.92 -14.66
N ASP A 111 9.60 -14.45 -15.57
CA ASP A 111 9.94 -13.39 -16.50
C ASP A 111 9.28 -12.07 -16.11
N ASN A 112 10.03 -11.22 -15.36
CA ASN A 112 9.54 -9.96 -14.85
C ASN A 112 8.19 -10.12 -14.08
N PRO A 113 8.19 -10.89 -12.97
CA PRO A 113 6.99 -11.08 -12.16
C PRO A 113 6.58 -9.76 -11.51
N ARG A 114 5.30 -9.38 -11.70
CA ARG A 114 4.78 -8.12 -11.22
C ARG A 114 3.64 -8.36 -10.23
N LEU A 115 2.49 -7.70 -10.43
CA LEU A 115 1.34 -7.84 -9.54
C LEU A 115 0.89 -9.29 -9.39
N ILE A 116 0.53 -9.66 -8.17
CA ILE A 116 -0.04 -10.96 -7.82
C ILE A 116 -1.42 -10.80 -7.16
N ARG A 117 -2.32 -11.75 -7.43
CA ARG A 117 -3.65 -11.80 -6.79
C ARG A 117 -4.03 -13.24 -6.48
N THR A 118 -4.60 -13.47 -5.32
CA THR A 118 -5.13 -14.78 -4.94
C THR A 118 -6.59 -14.91 -5.36
N ALA A 119 -6.90 -15.95 -6.14
CA ALA A 119 -8.26 -16.30 -6.49
C ALA A 119 -9.01 -16.91 -5.29
N PRO A 120 -10.35 -16.90 -5.26
CA PRO A 120 -11.13 -17.44 -4.13
C PRO A 120 -10.86 -18.91 -3.80
N ASN A 121 -10.44 -19.72 -4.78
CA ASN A 121 -10.04 -21.11 -4.52
C ASN A 121 -8.62 -21.25 -3.93
N GLY A 122 -7.84 -20.18 -3.91
CA GLY A 122 -6.45 -20.13 -3.42
C GLY A 122 -5.39 -20.24 -4.51
N ASP A 123 -5.76 -20.29 -5.79
CA ASP A 123 -4.79 -20.17 -6.87
C ASP A 123 -4.20 -18.77 -6.90
N LEU A 124 -2.89 -18.68 -7.14
CA LEU A 124 -2.18 -17.40 -7.23
C LEU A 124 -2.03 -17.02 -8.71
N PHE A 125 -2.55 -15.86 -9.08
CA PHE A 125 -2.40 -15.27 -10.40
C PHE A 125 -1.26 -14.25 -10.38
N LEU A 126 -0.42 -14.29 -11.42
CA LEU A 126 0.75 -13.44 -11.57
C LEU A 126 0.75 -12.78 -12.94
N ALA A 127 0.96 -11.47 -12.99
CA ALA A 127 1.29 -10.76 -14.21
C ALA A 127 2.81 -10.86 -14.51
N GLU A 128 3.17 -11.44 -15.64
CA GLU A 128 4.50 -11.35 -16.24
C GLU A 128 4.47 -10.30 -17.36
N SER A 129 4.73 -9.05 -16.97
CA SER A 129 4.47 -7.91 -17.86
C SER A 129 5.36 -7.87 -19.09
N GLU A 130 6.63 -8.27 -18.98
CA GLU A 130 7.57 -8.24 -20.11
C GLU A 130 7.21 -9.26 -21.18
N THR A 131 6.69 -10.41 -20.81
CA THR A 131 6.27 -11.48 -21.73
C THR A 131 4.80 -11.44 -22.11
N GLY A 132 4.04 -10.48 -21.56
CA GLY A 132 2.61 -10.30 -21.87
C GLY A 132 1.74 -11.47 -21.42
N LYS A 133 2.02 -12.06 -20.25
CA LYS A 133 1.33 -13.27 -19.78
C LYS A 133 0.71 -13.06 -18.40
N ILE A 134 -0.38 -13.79 -18.17
CA ILE A 134 -0.90 -14.06 -16.84
C ILE A 134 -0.65 -15.53 -16.53
N LYS A 135 0.11 -15.82 -15.47
CA LYS A 135 0.35 -17.18 -14.98
C LYS A 135 -0.52 -17.51 -13.78
N VAL A 136 -0.82 -18.79 -13.61
CA VAL A 136 -1.55 -19.33 -12.44
C VAL A 136 -0.68 -20.36 -11.77
N PHE A 137 -0.54 -20.24 -10.46
CA PHE A 137 0.16 -21.17 -9.59
C PHE A 137 -0.84 -21.84 -8.65
N ARG A 138 -0.80 -23.15 -8.58
CA ARG A 138 -1.74 -23.94 -7.75
C ARG A 138 -1.02 -24.83 -6.76
N GLY A 139 -1.43 -24.69 -5.50
CA GLY A 139 -1.02 -25.54 -4.39
C GLY A 139 0.47 -25.46 -4.08
N ALA A 140 0.89 -26.15 -3.03
CA ALA A 140 2.30 -26.33 -2.69
C ALA A 140 2.67 -27.81 -2.63
N GLY A 141 3.86 -28.14 -3.13
CA GLY A 141 4.46 -29.47 -3.04
C GLY A 141 5.10 -29.69 -1.67
N PRO A 142 5.66 -30.89 -1.42
CA PRO A 142 6.40 -31.18 -0.19
C PRO A 142 7.68 -30.30 -0.04
N ASP A 143 8.18 -29.74 -1.13
CA ASP A 143 9.32 -28.82 -1.19
C ASP A 143 8.93 -27.34 -1.04
N GLY A 144 7.66 -27.06 -0.76
CA GLY A 144 7.10 -25.70 -0.62
C GLY A 144 6.82 -25.00 -1.94
N LYS A 145 7.21 -25.58 -3.09
CA LYS A 145 7.03 -24.96 -4.41
C LYS A 145 5.65 -25.25 -4.99
N ALA A 146 5.23 -24.39 -5.93
CA ALA A 146 3.97 -24.59 -6.65
C ALA A 146 3.91 -25.97 -7.32
N LYS A 147 2.82 -26.71 -7.08
CA LYS A 147 2.61 -28.04 -7.68
C LYS A 147 2.30 -27.97 -9.16
N GLN A 148 1.62 -26.95 -9.58
CA GLN A 148 1.19 -26.74 -10.97
C GLN A 148 1.33 -25.26 -11.33
N VAL A 149 1.89 -25.00 -12.51
CA VAL A 149 1.99 -23.68 -13.12
C VAL A 149 1.39 -23.74 -14.51
N SER A 150 0.50 -22.81 -14.83
CA SER A 150 -0.15 -22.71 -16.13
C SER A 150 -0.10 -21.28 -16.64
N VAL A 151 -0.18 -21.08 -17.95
CA VAL A 151 -0.43 -19.78 -18.57
C VAL A 151 -1.94 -19.62 -18.72
N PHE A 152 -2.52 -18.67 -18.01
CA PHE A 152 -3.94 -18.36 -18.10
C PHE A 152 -4.27 -17.61 -19.40
N ALA A 153 -3.49 -16.58 -19.70
CA ALA A 153 -3.61 -15.76 -20.91
C ALA A 153 -2.23 -15.31 -21.37
N ALA A 154 -2.09 -15.05 -22.67
CA ALA A 154 -0.88 -14.56 -23.32
C ALA A 154 -1.24 -13.44 -24.32
N ASP A 155 -0.20 -12.89 -24.96
CA ASP A 155 -0.30 -11.82 -25.98
C ASP A 155 -0.95 -10.53 -25.45
N LEU A 156 -0.79 -10.28 -24.13
CA LEU A 156 -1.23 -9.07 -23.46
C LEU A 156 -0.18 -7.95 -23.58
N ARG A 157 -0.64 -6.69 -23.48
CA ARG A 157 0.25 -5.54 -23.59
C ARG A 157 0.71 -5.06 -22.23
N GLN A 158 1.87 -5.55 -21.75
CA GLN A 158 2.43 -5.20 -20.47
C GLN A 158 1.38 -5.27 -19.34
N PRO A 159 0.75 -6.44 -19.12
CA PRO A 159 -0.30 -6.58 -18.11
C PRO A 159 0.27 -6.31 -16.72
N PHE A 160 -0.51 -5.63 -15.88
CA PHE A 160 -0.15 -5.40 -14.49
C PHE A 160 -1.34 -5.72 -13.58
N GLY A 161 -2.42 -4.95 -13.60
CA GLY A 161 -3.58 -5.12 -12.75
C GLY A 161 -4.34 -6.41 -13.01
N ILE A 162 -4.78 -7.05 -11.94
CA ILE A 162 -5.60 -8.28 -11.97
C ILE A 162 -6.75 -8.12 -10.98
N ALA A 163 -8.00 -8.25 -11.45
CA ALA A 163 -9.16 -8.18 -10.58
C ALA A 163 -10.21 -9.24 -10.94
N PHE A 164 -10.78 -9.91 -9.92
CA PHE A 164 -11.86 -10.87 -10.07
C PHE A 164 -13.22 -10.21 -9.90
N TYR A 165 -14.18 -10.49 -10.80
CA TYR A 165 -15.50 -9.87 -10.75
C TYR A 165 -16.64 -10.85 -11.06
N PRO A 166 -17.81 -10.78 -10.34
CA PRO A 166 -17.97 -10.01 -9.10
C PRO A 166 -17.07 -10.55 -7.98
N ALA A 167 -16.81 -9.70 -6.98
CA ALA A 167 -16.07 -10.12 -5.79
C ALA A 167 -16.79 -11.28 -5.07
N GLY A 168 -16.02 -12.12 -4.37
CA GLY A 168 -16.56 -13.25 -3.62
C GLY A 168 -16.20 -14.62 -4.22
N PRO A 169 -16.86 -15.71 -3.79
CA PRO A 169 -16.40 -17.08 -4.07
C PRO A 169 -16.59 -17.53 -5.51
N ASN A 170 -17.42 -16.86 -6.29
CA ASN A 170 -17.83 -17.27 -7.63
C ASN A 170 -17.70 -16.15 -8.67
N PRO A 171 -16.49 -15.61 -8.91
CA PRO A 171 -16.27 -14.62 -9.96
C PRO A 171 -16.59 -15.23 -11.33
N LYS A 172 -17.05 -14.40 -12.24
CA LYS A 172 -17.39 -14.77 -13.63
C LYS A 172 -16.39 -14.21 -14.64
N TRP A 173 -15.59 -13.24 -14.20
CA TRP A 173 -14.66 -12.50 -15.02
C TRP A 173 -13.33 -12.30 -14.30
N LEU A 174 -12.26 -12.39 -15.07
CA LEU A 174 -10.94 -11.91 -14.70
C LEU A 174 -10.62 -10.67 -15.53
N TYR A 175 -10.45 -9.53 -14.88
CA TYR A 175 -10.07 -8.26 -15.50
C TYR A 175 -8.56 -8.10 -15.45
N ILE A 176 -7.99 -7.59 -16.52
CA ILE A 176 -6.56 -7.32 -16.68
C ILE A 176 -6.36 -5.88 -17.10
N GLY A 177 -5.56 -5.13 -16.32
CA GLY A 177 -5.06 -3.82 -16.69
C GLY A 177 -3.80 -3.96 -17.55
N ASN A 178 -3.95 -3.75 -18.86
CA ASN A 178 -2.84 -3.58 -19.79
C ASN A 178 -2.34 -2.13 -19.72
N THR A 179 -1.13 -1.85 -20.21
CA THR A 179 -0.59 -0.49 -20.22
C THR A 179 -1.45 0.52 -20.97
N ASP A 180 -2.26 0.07 -21.92
CA ASP A 180 -3.07 0.90 -22.82
C ASP A 180 -4.58 0.61 -22.78
N GLY A 181 -5.04 -0.24 -21.86
CA GLY A 181 -6.46 -0.53 -21.79
C GLY A 181 -6.83 -1.62 -20.79
N ILE A 182 -8.12 -1.79 -20.61
CA ILE A 182 -8.72 -2.80 -19.76
C ILE A 182 -9.33 -3.89 -20.63
N VAL A 183 -8.96 -5.14 -20.37
CA VAL A 183 -9.60 -6.31 -20.96
C VAL A 183 -10.14 -7.23 -19.87
N ARG A 184 -11.13 -8.06 -20.20
CA ARG A 184 -11.58 -9.14 -19.30
C ARG A 184 -11.71 -10.46 -20.04
N PHE A 185 -11.55 -11.54 -19.28
CA PHE A 185 -11.73 -12.91 -19.75
C PHE A 185 -12.89 -13.55 -19.01
N PRO A 186 -13.70 -14.43 -19.67
CA PRO A 186 -14.58 -15.32 -18.95
C PRO A 186 -13.76 -16.16 -17.97
N TYR A 187 -14.23 -16.24 -16.73
CA TYR A 187 -13.51 -16.92 -15.65
C TYR A 187 -14.48 -17.70 -14.77
N LYS A 188 -14.13 -18.93 -14.47
CA LYS A 188 -14.75 -19.74 -13.44
C LYS A 188 -13.69 -20.06 -12.38
N ASN A 189 -14.06 -19.93 -11.12
CA ASN A 189 -13.14 -20.19 -10.01
C ASN A 189 -12.50 -21.59 -10.14
N GLY A 190 -11.17 -21.61 -10.30
CA GLY A 190 -10.38 -22.81 -10.55
C GLY A 190 -9.94 -23.01 -12.02
N ASP A 191 -10.29 -22.12 -12.94
CA ASP A 191 -9.77 -22.18 -14.30
C ASP A 191 -8.25 -21.89 -14.31
N LEU A 192 -7.50 -22.74 -14.98
CA LEU A 192 -6.04 -22.62 -15.17
C LEU A 192 -5.67 -21.99 -16.51
N THR A 193 -6.62 -21.90 -17.40
CA THR A 193 -6.51 -21.28 -18.73
C THR A 193 -7.79 -20.53 -19.02
N ALA A 194 -7.72 -19.44 -19.76
CA ALA A 194 -8.89 -18.70 -20.18
C ALA A 194 -9.82 -19.60 -21.00
N SER A 195 -11.12 -19.60 -20.68
CA SER A 195 -12.12 -20.42 -21.34
C SER A 195 -12.66 -19.81 -22.64
N GLY A 196 -12.25 -18.59 -22.95
CA GLY A 196 -12.66 -17.85 -24.16
C GLY A 196 -11.73 -16.68 -24.45
N PRO A 197 -11.94 -15.95 -25.55
CA PRO A 197 -11.16 -14.76 -25.91
C PRO A 197 -11.39 -13.65 -24.90
N SER A 198 -10.43 -12.69 -24.84
CA SER A 198 -10.61 -11.45 -24.09
C SER A 198 -11.65 -10.55 -24.75
N GLU A 199 -12.36 -9.82 -23.90
CA GLU A 199 -13.23 -8.72 -24.28
C GLU A 199 -12.51 -7.41 -23.94
N HIS A 200 -12.32 -6.51 -24.91
CA HIS A 200 -11.81 -5.17 -24.67
C HIS A 200 -12.93 -4.29 -24.08
N LEU A 201 -12.62 -3.59 -22.98
CA LEU A 201 -13.61 -2.79 -22.26
C LEU A 201 -13.38 -1.29 -22.38
N ALA A 202 -12.14 -0.84 -22.25
CA ALA A 202 -11.80 0.58 -22.27
C ALA A 202 -10.34 0.79 -22.67
N ASP A 203 -10.09 1.90 -23.37
CA ASP A 203 -8.75 2.41 -23.59
C ASP A 203 -8.27 3.18 -22.35
N LEU A 204 -6.99 3.07 -22.05
CA LEU A 204 -6.30 3.86 -21.03
C LEU A 204 -5.15 4.64 -21.68
N PRO A 205 -4.77 5.81 -21.16
CA PRO A 205 -3.59 6.53 -21.66
C PRO A 205 -2.36 5.62 -21.62
N GLY A 206 -1.93 5.16 -22.78
CA GLY A 206 -0.79 4.26 -22.98
C GLY A 206 0.54 5.01 -23.16
N GLY A 207 1.56 4.33 -23.70
CA GLY A 207 2.82 4.94 -24.16
C GLY A 207 4.01 4.78 -23.22
N GLY A 208 3.84 4.29 -22.00
CA GLY A 208 4.95 3.85 -21.17
C GLY A 208 5.54 2.53 -21.70
N ARG A 209 6.81 2.28 -21.41
CA ARG A 209 7.49 1.01 -21.69
C ARG A 209 8.17 0.50 -20.42
N LEU A 210 8.19 -0.82 -20.30
CA LEU A 210 9.06 -1.49 -19.35
C LEU A 210 10.50 -1.02 -19.53
N ARG A 211 11.13 -0.17 -18.95
CA ARG A 211 12.50 0.35 -19.13
C ARG A 211 12.57 1.58 -20.05
N GLY A 212 11.67 2.53 -19.84
CA GLY A 212 11.81 3.87 -20.38
C GLY A 212 10.52 4.47 -20.93
N GLY A 213 10.29 5.72 -20.60
CA GLY A 213 9.22 6.55 -21.12
C GLY A 213 7.87 6.36 -20.41
N GLY A 214 7.62 7.14 -19.36
CA GLY A 214 6.35 7.21 -18.64
C GLY A 214 6.03 6.01 -17.76
N HIS A 215 5.08 6.19 -16.86
CA HIS A 215 4.57 5.12 -16.02
C HIS A 215 3.61 4.25 -16.81
N TRP A 216 3.85 2.95 -16.80
CA TRP A 216 3.17 1.98 -17.67
C TRP A 216 2.21 1.05 -16.91
N THR A 217 2.31 0.97 -15.58
CA THR A 217 1.45 0.13 -14.75
C THR A 217 0.02 0.66 -14.72
N ARG A 218 -0.95 -0.26 -14.72
CA ARG A 218 -2.38 0.02 -14.56
C ARG A 218 -2.95 -1.01 -13.60
N ASP A 219 -3.14 -0.64 -12.33
CA ASP A 219 -3.85 -1.53 -11.42
C ASP A 219 -5.35 -1.35 -11.55
N LEU A 220 -6.10 -2.31 -11.03
CA LEU A 220 -7.56 -2.37 -11.11
C LEU A 220 -8.14 -2.78 -9.76
N ALA A 221 -9.09 -2.00 -9.27
CA ALA A 221 -9.85 -2.34 -8.08
C ALA A 221 -11.36 -2.15 -8.31
N PHE A 222 -12.18 -3.06 -7.78
CA PHE A 222 -13.63 -2.87 -7.73
C PHE A 222 -14.02 -2.31 -6.37
N SER A 223 -14.94 -1.34 -6.35
CA SER A 223 -15.57 -0.90 -5.10
C SER A 223 -16.18 -2.08 -4.35
N LYS A 224 -16.30 -1.95 -3.03
CA LYS A 224 -16.80 -3.02 -2.16
C LYS A 224 -18.20 -3.54 -2.56
N ASP A 225 -19.04 -2.66 -3.10
CA ASP A 225 -20.37 -2.99 -3.62
C ASP A 225 -20.34 -3.51 -5.07
N GLY A 226 -19.16 -3.48 -5.72
CA GLY A 226 -18.96 -3.94 -7.09
C GLY A 226 -19.57 -3.05 -8.17
N THR A 227 -19.99 -1.82 -7.84
CA THR A 227 -20.63 -0.91 -8.80
C THR A 227 -19.64 -0.04 -9.57
N LYS A 228 -18.44 0.16 -9.05
CA LYS A 228 -17.37 0.96 -9.64
C LYS A 228 -16.15 0.09 -9.95
N LEU A 229 -15.50 0.36 -11.06
CA LEU A 229 -14.18 -0.13 -11.41
C LEU A 229 -13.21 1.05 -11.40
N PHE A 230 -12.17 0.99 -10.58
CA PHE A 230 -11.09 1.95 -10.56
C PHE A 230 -9.92 1.46 -11.40
N ALA A 231 -9.23 2.39 -12.07
CA ALA A 231 -8.00 2.12 -12.80
C ALA A 231 -6.99 3.23 -12.56
N SER A 232 -5.83 2.87 -12.03
CA SER A 232 -4.75 3.83 -11.83
C SER A 232 -3.97 4.10 -13.10
N VAL A 233 -3.62 5.36 -13.35
CA VAL A 233 -2.83 5.80 -14.51
C VAL A 233 -1.75 6.76 -14.05
N GLY A 234 -0.51 6.30 -13.95
CA GLY A 234 0.61 7.15 -13.56
C GLY A 234 0.99 8.18 -14.63
N SER A 235 1.70 9.23 -14.24
CA SER A 235 2.15 10.32 -15.11
C SER A 235 2.98 9.82 -16.31
N HIS A 236 3.04 10.59 -17.38
CA HIS A 236 3.94 10.33 -18.49
C HIS A 236 5.37 10.72 -18.14
N SER A 237 5.54 11.85 -17.48
CA SER A 237 6.83 12.44 -17.13
C SER A 237 7.12 12.41 -15.61
N ASN A 238 8.28 12.91 -15.24
CA ASN A 238 8.60 13.15 -13.84
C ASN A 238 7.72 14.27 -13.25
N VAL A 239 7.62 15.41 -13.94
CA VAL A 239 6.92 16.59 -13.42
C VAL A 239 6.64 17.64 -14.53
N ASP A 240 6.28 17.21 -15.73
CA ASP A 240 5.93 18.15 -16.78
C ASP A 240 4.56 18.80 -16.50
N ASP A 241 4.41 20.03 -16.98
CA ASP A 241 3.19 20.81 -16.79
C ASP A 241 2.04 20.22 -17.60
N ALA A 242 1.04 19.66 -16.94
CA ALA A 242 -0.09 19.00 -17.56
C ALA A 242 -0.94 19.93 -18.47
N ASP A 243 -0.89 21.25 -18.25
CA ASP A 243 -1.59 22.22 -19.12
C ASP A 243 -0.97 22.32 -20.50
N THR A 244 0.32 22.04 -20.64
CA THR A 244 1.09 22.26 -21.85
C THR A 244 1.61 20.99 -22.51
N HIS A 245 1.49 19.85 -21.80
CA HIS A 245 1.93 18.52 -22.26
C HIS A 245 0.74 17.58 -22.41
N PRO A 246 0.16 17.47 -23.60
CA PRO A 246 -1.04 16.65 -23.87
C PRO A 246 -0.82 15.16 -23.56
N GLU A 247 0.43 14.69 -23.47
CA GLU A 247 0.78 13.34 -23.06
C GLU A 247 0.38 13.04 -21.60
N GLU A 248 0.16 14.07 -20.78
CA GLU A 248 -0.32 13.94 -19.39
C GLU A 248 -1.87 13.88 -19.28
N PHE A 249 -2.59 13.93 -20.39
CA PHE A 249 -4.06 13.85 -20.38
C PHE A 249 -4.54 12.55 -19.73
N HIS A 250 -5.41 12.66 -18.71
CA HIS A 250 -5.91 11.56 -17.89
C HIS A 250 -4.79 10.70 -17.27
N ARG A 251 -3.70 11.35 -16.86
CA ARG A 251 -2.58 10.73 -16.16
C ARG A 251 -2.35 11.37 -14.80
N ALA A 252 -1.59 10.69 -13.95
CA ALA A 252 -1.48 10.98 -12.53
C ALA A 252 -2.85 10.98 -11.84
N ASP A 253 -3.72 10.10 -12.32
CA ASP A 253 -5.13 10.01 -11.97
C ASP A 253 -5.51 8.60 -11.55
N VAL A 254 -6.58 8.49 -10.76
CA VAL A 254 -7.41 7.29 -10.64
C VAL A 254 -8.69 7.55 -11.44
N LEU A 255 -8.96 6.70 -12.41
CA LEU A 255 -10.12 6.79 -13.29
C LEU A 255 -11.23 5.86 -12.81
N GLU A 256 -12.48 6.34 -12.84
CA GLU A 256 -13.68 5.55 -12.50
C GLU A 256 -14.40 5.10 -13.76
N PHE A 257 -14.72 3.82 -13.81
CA PHE A 257 -15.52 3.17 -14.85
C PHE A 257 -16.68 2.39 -14.25
N THR A 258 -17.71 2.09 -15.05
CA THR A 258 -18.62 0.98 -14.70
C THR A 258 -17.89 -0.35 -14.87
N PRO A 259 -18.39 -1.45 -14.27
CA PRO A 259 -17.82 -2.77 -14.51
C PRO A 259 -17.78 -3.20 -15.98
N GLU A 260 -18.64 -2.64 -16.82
CA GLU A 260 -18.67 -2.89 -18.27
C GLU A 260 -17.67 -2.03 -19.06
N GLY A 261 -16.86 -1.21 -18.38
CA GLY A 261 -15.81 -0.39 -18.97
C GLY A 261 -16.25 0.98 -19.48
N LYS A 262 -17.47 1.45 -19.16
CA LYS A 262 -17.86 2.81 -19.49
C LYS A 262 -17.18 3.80 -18.55
N PHE A 263 -16.38 4.72 -19.09
CA PHE A 263 -15.78 5.81 -18.32
C PHE A 263 -16.85 6.72 -17.69
N ILE A 264 -16.66 7.03 -16.43
CA ILE A 264 -17.56 7.88 -15.61
C ILE A 264 -16.90 9.23 -15.36
N LYS A 265 -15.72 9.24 -14.71
CA LYS A 265 -15.00 10.46 -14.33
C LYS A 265 -13.55 10.18 -13.96
N ILE A 266 -12.77 11.24 -13.78
CA ILE A 266 -11.56 11.19 -12.96
C ILE A 266 -12.03 11.10 -11.50
N TYR A 267 -11.70 10.00 -10.81
CA TYR A 267 -12.09 9.79 -9.42
C TYR A 267 -11.24 10.63 -8.46
N ALA A 268 -9.93 10.68 -8.71
CA ALA A 268 -8.98 11.53 -8.00
C ALA A 268 -7.81 11.89 -8.93
N SER A 269 -7.17 13.03 -8.68
CA SER A 269 -6.09 13.55 -9.52
C SER A 269 -4.86 13.98 -8.71
N GLY A 270 -3.74 14.15 -9.41
CA GLY A 270 -2.49 14.58 -8.81
C GLY A 270 -1.76 13.50 -8.01
N LEU A 271 -2.14 12.22 -8.16
CA LEU A 271 -1.41 11.07 -7.65
C LEU A 271 -0.36 10.67 -8.70
N ARG A 272 0.85 11.22 -8.61
CA ARG A 272 1.85 11.10 -9.69
C ARG A 272 1.95 9.70 -10.29
N ASN A 273 2.07 8.66 -9.49
CA ASN A 273 2.09 7.28 -9.94
C ASN A 273 1.49 6.36 -8.88
N CYS A 274 0.16 6.33 -8.80
CA CYS A 274 -0.58 5.31 -8.07
C CYS A 274 -0.33 3.96 -8.76
N VAL A 275 0.31 3.02 -8.08
CA VAL A 275 0.69 1.73 -8.69
C VAL A 275 -0.14 0.58 -8.14
N GLY A 276 -0.35 0.52 -6.83
CA GLY A 276 -1.11 -0.55 -6.20
C GLY A 276 -2.42 -0.04 -5.64
N GLU A 277 -3.54 -0.60 -6.07
CA GLU A 277 -4.87 -0.28 -5.59
C GLU A 277 -5.45 -1.39 -4.71
N ALA A 278 -6.00 -1.02 -3.56
CA ALA A 278 -6.69 -1.96 -2.67
C ALA A 278 -7.93 -1.33 -2.05
N ILE A 279 -8.98 -2.13 -1.84
CA ILE A 279 -10.15 -1.70 -1.09
C ILE A 279 -9.97 -2.11 0.37
N ASN A 280 -10.07 -1.14 1.27
CA ASN A 280 -10.05 -1.41 2.70
C ASN A 280 -11.26 -2.28 3.07
N PRO A 281 -11.07 -3.48 3.60
CA PRO A 281 -12.17 -4.41 3.84
C PRO A 281 -13.14 -3.90 4.93
N LEU A 282 -12.66 -3.06 5.85
CA LEU A 282 -13.48 -2.53 6.94
C LEU A 282 -14.27 -1.30 6.50
N THR A 283 -13.61 -0.29 5.92
CA THR A 283 -14.25 0.99 5.55
C THR A 283 -14.87 0.99 4.15
N GLY A 284 -14.36 0.17 3.24
CA GLY A 284 -14.76 0.14 1.82
C GLY A 284 -14.09 1.22 0.97
N GLU A 285 -13.19 2.00 1.55
CA GLU A 285 -12.44 3.05 0.86
C GLU A 285 -11.39 2.47 -0.09
N LEU A 286 -11.18 3.15 -1.21
CA LEU A 286 -10.06 2.87 -2.11
C LEU A 286 -8.77 3.40 -1.50
N TRP A 287 -7.73 2.60 -1.53
CA TRP A 287 -6.37 2.96 -1.11
C TRP A 287 -5.41 2.80 -2.27
N CYS A 288 -4.34 3.61 -2.24
CA CYS A 288 -3.28 3.57 -3.23
C CYS A 288 -1.90 3.70 -2.59
N SER A 289 -0.93 2.92 -3.10
CA SER A 289 0.49 3.15 -2.92
C SER A 289 1.03 3.95 -4.10
N THR A 290 1.76 5.02 -3.82
CA THR A 290 2.11 6.03 -4.83
C THR A 290 3.59 6.38 -4.79
N ASN A 291 4.21 6.44 -5.99
CA ASN A 291 5.56 6.95 -6.15
C ASN A 291 5.52 8.44 -6.49
N GLU A 292 6.22 9.24 -5.71
CA GLU A 292 6.36 10.68 -5.92
C GLU A 292 7.50 11.05 -6.87
N ARG A 293 7.60 12.37 -7.15
CA ARG A 293 8.55 12.91 -8.11
C ARG A 293 10.00 12.83 -7.63
N ASP A 294 10.89 12.69 -8.61
CA ASP A 294 12.35 12.66 -8.43
C ASP A 294 12.99 14.04 -8.58
N ALA A 295 14.28 14.12 -8.28
CA ALA A 295 15.15 15.27 -8.50
C ALA A 295 14.87 16.51 -7.63
N LEU A 296 14.47 16.29 -6.37
CA LEU A 296 14.46 17.30 -5.31
C LEU A 296 15.38 16.97 -4.13
N GLY A 297 16.30 16.02 -4.32
CA GLY A 297 17.26 15.57 -3.30
C GLY A 297 16.93 14.20 -2.73
N ASN A 298 17.80 13.71 -1.85
CA ASN A 298 17.70 12.36 -1.29
C ASN A 298 16.46 12.10 -0.45
N ASN A 299 15.95 13.14 0.25
CA ASN A 299 14.89 13.01 1.25
C ASN A 299 13.62 13.79 0.88
N LEU A 300 13.39 14.07 -0.43
CA LEU A 300 12.22 14.76 -0.95
C LEU A 300 11.93 14.31 -2.42
N VAL A 301 10.68 13.99 -2.81
CA VAL A 301 9.44 13.97 -2.05
C VAL A 301 9.21 12.54 -1.53
N PRO A 302 8.71 12.34 -0.30
CA PRO A 302 8.35 11.01 0.17
C PRO A 302 7.35 10.32 -0.76
N ASP A 303 7.53 9.03 -0.96
CA ASP A 303 6.46 8.17 -1.47
C ASP A 303 5.37 8.03 -0.40
N TYR A 304 4.21 7.50 -0.72
CA TYR A 304 3.13 7.40 0.26
C TYR A 304 2.13 6.30 0.00
N VAL A 305 1.39 5.94 1.05
CA VAL A 305 0.19 5.10 0.96
C VAL A 305 -0.97 5.86 1.59
N THR A 306 -2.10 5.95 0.87
CA THR A 306 -3.22 6.79 1.28
C THR A 306 -4.57 6.23 0.84
N HIS A 307 -5.63 6.54 1.60
CA HIS A 307 -6.98 6.41 1.06
C HIS A 307 -7.20 7.46 -0.03
N VAL A 308 -7.83 7.04 -1.13
CA VAL A 308 -8.09 7.91 -2.28
C VAL A 308 -9.48 8.53 -2.14
N GLN A 309 -9.52 9.84 -1.90
CA GLN A 309 -10.76 10.57 -1.74
C GLN A 309 -11.39 10.88 -3.10
N GLU A 310 -12.70 10.66 -3.21
CA GLU A 310 -13.46 11.03 -4.41
C GLU A 310 -13.36 12.54 -4.66
N ASP A 311 -13.05 12.94 -5.91
CA ASP A 311 -12.75 14.30 -6.34
C ASP A 311 -11.53 14.94 -5.63
N GLY A 312 -10.67 14.11 -5.00
CA GLY A 312 -9.47 14.55 -4.31
C GLY A 312 -8.35 15.00 -5.25
N PHE A 313 -7.53 15.95 -4.78
CA PHE A 313 -6.33 16.42 -5.48
C PHE A 313 -5.09 16.25 -4.59
N TYR A 314 -4.07 15.53 -5.09
CA TYR A 314 -2.87 15.16 -4.32
C TYR A 314 -1.62 15.98 -4.69
N GLY A 315 -1.75 16.91 -5.64
CA GLY A 315 -0.78 17.98 -5.87
C GLY A 315 -0.02 17.91 -7.18
N TRP A 316 0.40 16.73 -7.66
CA TRP A 316 1.17 16.62 -8.89
C TRP A 316 0.43 17.22 -10.12
N PRO A 317 1.11 17.94 -11.01
CA PRO A 317 2.56 18.26 -11.05
C PRO A 317 2.92 19.58 -10.37
N TRP A 318 1.95 20.40 -9.96
CA TRP A 318 2.18 21.78 -9.53
C TRP A 318 2.56 21.93 -8.07
N PHE A 319 2.15 20.96 -7.26
CA PHE A 319 2.39 20.93 -5.84
C PHE A 319 2.83 19.55 -5.40
N TYR A 320 3.46 19.50 -4.23
CA TYR A 320 3.53 18.31 -3.40
C TYR A 320 3.01 18.66 -1.99
N TYR A 321 2.54 17.68 -1.27
CA TYR A 321 1.94 17.87 0.05
C TYR A 321 2.97 18.42 1.06
N GLY A 322 2.49 19.04 2.16
CA GLY A 322 3.33 19.33 3.31
C GLY A 322 3.38 20.76 3.79
N GLY A 323 2.55 21.63 3.30
CA GLY A 323 2.46 22.99 3.81
C GLY A 323 1.30 23.17 4.81
N PRO A 324 1.39 24.12 5.75
CA PRO A 324 0.26 24.47 6.61
C PRO A 324 -0.92 25.06 5.82
N SER A 325 -0.70 25.46 4.57
CA SER A 325 -1.71 26.00 3.65
C SER A 325 -2.17 24.96 2.62
N GLY A 326 -1.84 23.67 2.78
CA GLY A 326 -2.07 22.61 1.81
C GLY A 326 -0.78 22.19 1.11
N GLY A 327 -0.67 22.37 -0.22
CA GLY A 327 0.51 21.97 -0.97
C GLY A 327 1.69 22.96 -0.87
N LEU A 328 2.88 22.40 -1.00
CA LEU A 328 4.09 23.16 -1.30
C LEU A 328 4.25 23.27 -2.82
N GLN A 329 4.49 24.48 -3.31
CA GLN A 329 4.67 24.70 -4.75
C GLN A 329 5.89 23.95 -5.27
N ASP A 330 5.71 23.17 -6.34
CA ASP A 330 6.84 22.53 -7.02
C ASP A 330 7.75 23.61 -7.63
N PRO A 331 9.07 23.56 -7.40
CA PRO A 331 9.99 24.58 -7.91
C PRO A 331 10.10 24.64 -9.44
N ARG A 332 9.64 23.60 -10.16
CA ARG A 332 9.53 23.61 -11.63
C ARG A 332 8.33 24.41 -12.13
N HIS A 333 7.34 24.68 -11.27
CA HIS A 333 6.07 25.33 -11.64
C HIS A 333 5.76 26.55 -10.76
N PRO A 334 6.68 27.52 -10.62
CA PRO A 334 6.49 28.64 -9.70
C PRO A 334 5.26 29.47 -10.10
N GLY A 335 4.35 29.69 -9.14
CA GLY A 335 3.16 30.52 -9.31
C GLY A 335 2.04 29.90 -10.16
N LYS A 336 2.16 28.63 -10.58
CA LYS A 336 1.08 27.90 -11.28
C LYS A 336 -0.01 27.49 -10.29
N HIS A 337 -1.26 27.60 -10.72
CA HIS A 337 -2.45 27.11 -10.04
C HIS A 337 -2.58 27.43 -8.54
N PRO A 338 -2.37 28.71 -8.11
CA PRO A 338 -2.44 29.05 -6.68
C PRO A 338 -3.79 28.71 -6.04
N GLU A 339 -4.87 28.60 -6.83
CA GLU A 339 -6.21 28.20 -6.39
C GLU A 339 -6.32 26.72 -6.01
N LEU A 340 -5.36 25.88 -6.39
CA LEU A 340 -5.28 24.47 -6.05
C LEU A 340 -4.47 24.20 -4.79
N GLN A 341 -3.63 25.14 -4.35
CA GLN A 341 -2.72 24.95 -3.22
C GLN A 341 -3.43 24.45 -1.95
N SER A 342 -4.54 25.07 -1.59
CA SER A 342 -5.32 24.70 -0.40
C SER A 342 -6.14 23.41 -0.56
N LYS A 343 -6.20 22.88 -1.78
CA LYS A 343 -6.92 21.63 -2.09
C LYS A 343 -6.04 20.39 -2.04
N VAL A 344 -4.71 20.58 -1.94
CA VAL A 344 -3.77 19.46 -1.89
C VAL A 344 -3.99 18.65 -0.61
N ILE A 345 -4.30 17.38 -0.80
CA ILE A 345 -4.51 16.43 0.30
C ILE A 345 -3.15 15.93 0.78
N THR A 346 -2.94 15.95 2.09
CA THR A 346 -1.79 15.27 2.69
C THR A 346 -2.09 13.78 2.81
N PRO A 347 -1.22 12.90 2.29
CA PRO A 347 -1.41 11.46 2.39
C PRO A 347 -1.41 10.93 3.83
N ASP A 348 -2.04 9.77 4.05
CA ASP A 348 -2.18 9.17 5.38
C ASP A 348 -0.86 8.65 5.96
N ILE A 349 -0.03 8.03 5.12
CA ILE A 349 1.25 7.42 5.53
C ILE A 349 2.33 7.87 4.56
N LEU A 350 3.30 8.62 5.05
CA LEU A 350 4.48 8.98 4.28
C LEU A 350 5.52 7.86 4.41
N VAL A 351 6.01 7.39 3.27
CA VAL A 351 7.09 6.41 3.15
C VAL A 351 8.37 7.14 2.79
N ASN A 352 9.54 6.58 3.07
CA ASN A 352 10.79 7.21 2.69
C ASN A 352 10.82 7.55 1.19
N PRO A 353 11.38 8.70 0.81
CA PRO A 353 11.44 9.13 -0.58
C PRO A 353 12.13 8.12 -1.49
N HIS A 354 11.61 7.99 -2.71
CA HIS A 354 12.18 7.16 -3.78
C HIS A 354 12.18 5.65 -3.49
N PHE A 355 11.45 5.17 -2.49
CA PHE A 355 11.35 3.73 -2.20
C PHE A 355 10.56 2.98 -3.27
N ALA A 356 9.82 3.69 -4.09
CA ALA A 356 9.05 3.17 -5.21
C ALA A 356 7.98 2.17 -4.77
N SER A 357 7.04 2.64 -3.94
CA SER A 357 5.88 1.86 -3.48
C SER A 357 5.07 1.35 -4.65
N LEU A 358 4.87 0.03 -4.73
CA LEU A 358 4.18 -0.63 -5.82
C LEU A 358 2.85 -1.24 -5.34
N GLU A 359 2.67 -2.57 -5.41
CA GLU A 359 1.42 -3.18 -5.01
C GLU A 359 1.20 -3.12 -3.50
N MET A 360 -0.06 -2.94 -3.10
CA MET A 360 -0.49 -3.01 -1.71
C MET A 360 -1.70 -3.94 -1.52
N MET A 361 -1.89 -4.41 -0.30
CA MET A 361 -3.07 -5.17 0.11
C MET A 361 -3.41 -4.94 1.59
N PHE A 362 -4.64 -5.27 1.99
CA PHE A 362 -5.03 -5.38 3.41
C PHE A 362 -5.05 -6.84 3.86
N TYR A 363 -4.56 -7.09 5.07
CA TYR A 363 -4.48 -8.43 5.64
C TYR A 363 -5.78 -8.79 6.39
N GLU A 364 -6.49 -9.78 5.89
CA GLU A 364 -7.72 -10.31 6.51
C GLU A 364 -7.52 -11.72 7.11
N GLY A 365 -6.31 -12.26 6.97
CA GLY A 365 -5.98 -13.62 7.41
C GLY A 365 -6.01 -13.82 8.92
N SER A 366 -5.86 -15.07 9.34
CA SER A 366 -5.77 -15.47 10.75
C SER A 366 -4.50 -16.27 11.06
N GLN A 367 -3.61 -16.45 10.09
CA GLN A 367 -2.35 -17.17 10.31
C GLN A 367 -1.34 -16.31 11.08
N PHE A 368 -1.26 -15.01 10.75
CA PHE A 368 -0.38 -14.08 11.45
C PHE A 368 -0.96 -13.71 12.82
N PRO A 369 -0.12 -13.19 13.75
CA PRO A 369 -0.59 -12.68 15.04
C PRO A 369 -1.77 -11.70 14.86
N ALA A 370 -2.68 -11.69 15.84
CA ALA A 370 -3.92 -10.91 15.76
C ALA A 370 -3.70 -9.41 15.52
N GLU A 371 -2.55 -8.88 15.90
CA GLU A 371 -2.17 -7.48 15.69
C GLU A 371 -1.94 -7.10 14.23
N PHE A 372 -1.83 -8.08 13.32
CA PHE A 372 -1.67 -7.85 11.88
C PHE A 372 -3.00 -7.73 11.16
N LYS A 373 -4.10 -8.17 11.79
CA LYS A 373 -5.40 -8.22 11.14
C LYS A 373 -5.95 -6.82 10.87
N GLY A 374 -6.24 -6.54 9.62
CA GLY A 374 -6.69 -5.25 9.13
C GLY A 374 -5.57 -4.29 8.73
N ASP A 375 -4.31 -4.65 9.00
CA ASP A 375 -3.17 -3.84 8.55
C ASP A 375 -2.96 -3.94 7.03
N GLY A 376 -2.37 -2.89 6.46
CA GLY A 376 -1.90 -2.91 5.09
C GLY A 376 -0.50 -3.52 4.97
N PHE A 377 -0.18 -3.99 3.77
CA PHE A 377 1.17 -4.33 3.34
C PHE A 377 1.42 -3.70 1.99
N ALA A 378 2.60 -3.14 1.77
CA ALA A 378 3.03 -2.60 0.49
C ALA A 378 4.43 -3.09 0.13
N ALA A 379 4.65 -3.31 -1.17
CA ALA A 379 5.96 -3.68 -1.68
C ALA A 379 6.70 -2.41 -2.12
N GLU A 380 7.91 -2.24 -1.61
CA GLU A 380 8.82 -1.17 -1.96
C GLU A 380 9.88 -1.73 -2.93
N HIS A 381 9.91 -1.18 -4.14
CA HIS A 381 10.73 -1.73 -5.23
C HIS A 381 12.19 -1.29 -5.17
N GLY A 382 12.46 -0.27 -4.37
CA GLY A 382 13.77 0.26 -4.09
C GLY A 382 14.18 1.47 -4.91
N SER A 383 15.00 2.29 -4.28
CA SER A 383 15.37 3.61 -4.76
C SER A 383 16.35 3.56 -5.94
N TRP A 384 16.26 4.57 -6.78
CA TRP A 384 17.27 4.88 -7.80
C TRP A 384 17.79 6.33 -7.69
N ASN A 385 16.96 7.26 -7.19
CA ASN A 385 17.31 8.67 -7.08
C ASN A 385 17.76 9.04 -5.66
N ARG A 386 18.56 8.15 -5.04
CA ARG A 386 19.17 8.35 -3.72
C ARG A 386 20.63 7.94 -3.71
N ALA A 387 21.46 8.70 -3.00
CA ALA A 387 22.87 8.37 -2.79
C ALA A 387 23.04 7.07 -1.99
N GLN A 388 22.23 6.89 -0.93
CA GLN A 388 22.14 5.66 -0.17
C GLN A 388 20.89 4.89 -0.60
N ARG A 389 21.05 3.63 -1.03
CA ARG A 389 19.93 2.78 -1.45
C ARG A 389 19.00 2.48 -0.28
N GLY A 390 17.69 2.45 -0.54
CA GLY A 390 16.68 2.09 0.46
C GLY A 390 15.41 1.57 -0.20
N GLY A 391 14.51 0.97 0.60
CA GLY A 391 13.20 0.55 0.17
C GLY A 391 13.17 -0.70 -0.71
N TYR A 392 14.15 -1.58 -0.62
CA TYR A 392 14.07 -2.91 -1.23
C TYR A 392 13.47 -3.86 -0.20
N GLU A 393 12.16 -3.72 0.04
CA GLU A 393 11.48 -4.39 1.14
C GLU A 393 9.97 -4.54 0.94
N VAL A 394 9.31 -5.23 1.85
CA VAL A 394 7.87 -5.12 2.05
C VAL A 394 7.67 -4.44 3.39
N ILE A 395 6.82 -3.43 3.41
CA ILE A 395 6.43 -2.71 4.63
C ILE A 395 5.05 -3.15 5.11
N ARG A 396 4.84 -3.08 6.43
CA ARG A 396 3.55 -3.19 7.09
C ARG A 396 3.05 -1.79 7.42
N LEU A 397 1.78 -1.56 7.22
CA LEU A 397 1.06 -0.31 7.47
C LEU A 397 0.10 -0.54 8.63
N PRO A 398 0.48 -0.20 9.89
CA PRO A 398 -0.38 -0.41 11.03
C PRO A 398 -1.67 0.41 10.92
N MET A 399 -2.81 -0.27 11.11
CA MET A 399 -4.13 0.33 11.02
C MET A 399 -4.85 0.26 12.37
N HIS A 400 -5.69 1.24 12.64
CA HIS A 400 -6.60 1.23 13.78
C HIS A 400 -8.04 1.49 13.33
N ASN A 401 -8.91 0.49 13.49
CA ASN A 401 -10.30 0.54 13.05
C ASN A 401 -10.47 0.94 11.57
N GLY A 402 -9.57 0.47 10.70
CA GLY A 402 -9.57 0.76 9.27
C GLY A 402 -8.93 2.10 8.87
N HIS A 403 -8.37 2.85 9.82
CA HIS A 403 -7.67 4.11 9.57
C HIS A 403 -6.17 3.95 9.83
N ALA A 404 -5.35 4.63 9.03
CA ALA A 404 -3.90 4.63 9.19
C ALA A 404 -3.46 5.25 10.52
N THR A 405 -2.39 4.70 11.10
CA THR A 405 -1.73 5.32 12.26
C THR A 405 -0.74 6.42 11.88
N GLY A 406 -0.43 6.57 10.58
CA GLY A 406 0.64 7.41 10.07
C GLY A 406 2.01 6.73 10.08
N GLU A 407 2.10 5.54 10.65
CA GLU A 407 3.33 4.76 10.77
C GLU A 407 3.44 3.71 9.67
N TYR A 408 4.69 3.33 9.34
CA TYR A 408 4.97 2.07 8.67
C TYR A 408 6.05 1.28 9.42
N GLU A 409 6.10 -0.03 9.18
CA GLU A 409 7.04 -0.97 9.83
C GLU A 409 7.75 -1.80 8.75
N ASP A 410 9.09 -1.88 8.78
CA ASP A 410 9.84 -2.79 7.92
C ASP A 410 9.38 -4.22 8.23
N PHE A 411 8.93 -4.96 7.21
CA PHE A 411 8.41 -6.32 7.42
C PHE A 411 9.28 -7.39 6.77
N LEU A 412 9.60 -7.27 5.50
CA LEU A 412 10.43 -8.24 4.78
C LEU A 412 11.59 -7.52 4.10
N THR A 413 12.79 -7.66 4.62
CA THR A 413 14.00 -6.91 4.21
C THR A 413 15.10 -7.83 3.70
N GLY A 414 16.30 -7.31 3.47
CA GLY A 414 17.51 -8.10 3.20
C GLY A 414 17.78 -8.36 1.72
N PHE A 415 17.16 -7.62 0.80
CA PHE A 415 17.33 -7.77 -0.65
C PHE A 415 18.55 -7.03 -1.21
N VAL A 416 19.29 -6.32 -0.37
CA VAL A 416 20.51 -5.58 -0.71
C VAL A 416 21.69 -6.21 0.02
N THR A 417 22.80 -6.42 -0.68
CA THR A 417 24.04 -6.94 -0.09
C THR A 417 24.77 -5.84 0.69
N SER A 418 25.71 -6.21 1.56
CA SER A 418 26.48 -5.26 2.36
C SER A 418 27.34 -4.28 1.55
N ASP A 419 27.63 -4.61 0.29
CA ASP A 419 28.33 -3.74 -0.67
C ASP A 419 27.38 -2.94 -1.58
N GLY A 420 26.07 -2.93 -1.24
CA GLY A 420 25.04 -2.13 -1.90
C GLY A 420 24.56 -2.66 -3.25
N GLN A 421 24.87 -3.93 -3.62
CA GLN A 421 24.29 -4.57 -4.79
C GLN A 421 22.89 -5.11 -4.46
N VAL A 422 22.02 -5.18 -5.46
CA VAL A 422 20.61 -5.58 -5.28
C VAL A 422 20.38 -6.95 -5.86
N TRP A 423 19.88 -7.90 -5.08
CA TRP A 423 19.57 -9.24 -5.57
C TRP A 423 18.07 -9.53 -5.64
N GLY A 424 17.23 -8.70 -5.00
CA GLY A 424 15.77 -8.82 -5.04
C GLY A 424 15.11 -7.45 -5.03
N ARG A 425 13.92 -7.37 -5.62
CA ARG A 425 13.10 -6.16 -5.75
C ARG A 425 11.62 -6.54 -5.61
N PRO A 426 11.04 -6.45 -4.42
CA PRO A 426 9.61 -6.74 -4.21
C PRO A 426 8.71 -5.89 -5.09
N VAL A 427 7.65 -6.49 -5.62
CA VAL A 427 6.68 -5.82 -6.49
C VAL A 427 5.26 -6.04 -6.03
N GLY A 428 4.85 -7.28 -5.84
CA GLY A 428 3.50 -7.67 -5.53
C GLY A 428 3.40 -8.33 -4.17
N VAL A 429 2.30 -8.08 -3.47
CA VAL A 429 1.96 -8.72 -2.19
C VAL A 429 0.54 -9.27 -2.26
N ALA A 430 0.33 -10.54 -1.88
CA ALA A 430 -1.00 -11.13 -1.84
C ALA A 430 -1.15 -12.08 -0.65
N GLN A 431 -2.31 -12.03 -0.01
CA GLN A 431 -2.65 -13.00 1.03
C GLN A 431 -3.03 -14.33 0.40
N ALA A 432 -2.40 -15.41 0.85
CA ALA A 432 -2.79 -16.77 0.51
C ALA A 432 -4.09 -17.17 1.22
N LYS A 433 -4.73 -18.22 0.74
CA LYS A 433 -5.99 -18.70 1.33
C LYS A 433 -5.86 -19.17 2.78
N ASP A 434 -4.69 -19.64 3.18
CA ASP A 434 -4.39 -20.03 4.57
C ASP A 434 -3.98 -18.87 5.49
N GLY A 435 -3.94 -17.65 4.95
CA GLY A 435 -3.55 -16.44 5.67
C GLY A 435 -2.04 -16.15 5.67
N SER A 436 -1.21 -16.94 4.97
CA SER A 436 0.18 -16.58 4.68
C SER A 436 0.26 -15.48 3.62
N LEU A 437 1.46 -14.95 3.34
CA LEU A 437 1.69 -13.99 2.26
C LEU A 437 2.55 -14.57 1.15
N PHE A 438 2.22 -14.19 -0.09
CA PHE A 438 3.10 -14.30 -1.24
C PHE A 438 3.66 -12.91 -1.59
N VAL A 439 4.92 -12.88 -1.99
CA VAL A 439 5.61 -11.67 -2.45
C VAL A 439 6.28 -11.99 -3.79
N SER A 440 5.91 -11.27 -4.85
CA SER A 440 6.63 -11.35 -6.13
C SER A 440 7.84 -10.43 -6.11
N ASP A 441 8.90 -10.84 -6.77
CA ASP A 441 10.20 -10.20 -6.77
C ASP A 441 10.81 -10.28 -8.18
N ASP A 442 10.86 -9.16 -8.89
CA ASP A 442 11.38 -9.13 -10.27
C ASP A 442 12.90 -9.10 -10.33
N GLY A 443 13.57 -8.68 -9.25
CA GLY A 443 15.02 -8.72 -9.14
C GLY A 443 15.56 -10.15 -9.10
N SER A 444 15.02 -11.00 -8.23
CA SER A 444 15.37 -12.41 -8.12
C SER A 444 14.55 -13.33 -9.03
N ARG A 445 13.57 -12.79 -9.77
CA ARG A 445 12.67 -13.54 -10.66
C ARG A 445 11.90 -14.65 -9.93
N SER A 446 11.39 -14.33 -8.73
CA SER A 446 10.87 -15.30 -7.77
C SER A 446 9.51 -14.90 -7.19
N ILE A 447 8.83 -15.86 -6.55
CA ILE A 447 7.77 -15.63 -5.60
C ILE A 447 8.21 -16.19 -4.26
N TRP A 448 8.20 -15.36 -3.24
CA TRP A 448 8.46 -15.71 -1.85
C TRP A 448 7.15 -16.04 -1.13
N HIS A 449 7.19 -17.04 -0.25
CA HIS A 449 6.08 -17.43 0.61
C HIS A 449 6.46 -17.18 2.06
N VAL A 450 5.68 -16.34 2.75
CA VAL A 450 5.93 -15.90 4.12
C VAL A 450 4.85 -16.46 5.03
N THR A 451 5.24 -17.31 5.97
CA THR A 451 4.34 -17.99 6.91
C THR A 451 4.71 -17.66 8.35
N TYR A 452 3.71 -17.58 9.23
CA TYR A 452 3.97 -17.43 10.67
C TYR A 452 3.96 -18.80 11.34
N THR A 453 5.05 -19.14 12.02
CA THR A 453 5.22 -20.43 12.72
C THR A 453 5.19 -20.29 14.25
N GLY A 454 5.28 -19.08 14.76
CA GLY A 454 5.28 -18.78 16.19
C GLY A 454 6.58 -19.17 16.93
N LYS A 455 7.66 -19.55 16.19
CA LYS A 455 8.91 -20.06 16.78
C LYS A 455 10.04 -19.06 16.70
#